data_2cbaa4434e7af40261b5549faa2c8504
#
_entry.id   2cbaa4434e7af40261b5549faa2c8504
#
_cell.length_a   1.000
_cell.length_b   1.000
_cell.length_c   1.000
_cell.angle_alpha   90.00
_cell.angle_beta   90.00
_cell.angle_gamma   90.00
#
_symmetry.space_group_name_H-M   'P 1'
#
loop_
_entity.id
_entity.type
_entity.pdbx_description
1 polymer ?
#
loop_
_entity_poly.entity_id
_entity_poly.type
_entity_poly.pdbx_seq_one_letter_code
_entity_poly.pdbx_strand_id
1 'polypeptide(L)'
;MPKVIGLTGGIATGKSTVSELLTAFGFKVVDADIAARKAVAKGTKGLEQVRAAFGDSAITEEGEMDRKYIGEIVFNHPEKRLELNDIVHPIVREIMEEEKQSYLNQGYDVIMDIPLLFENELQNTVEEVWLVYTSESIQIERL
;
A
#
# COMPACT_ATOMS: atom_id res chain seq x y z
N MET A 1 13.82 7.00 -20.69
CA MET A 1 13.87 6.13 -19.48
C MET A 1 12.53 6.18 -18.76
N PRO A 2 11.92 5.04 -18.41
CA PRO A 2 10.71 5.02 -17.61
C PRO A 2 10.92 5.69 -16.26
N LYS A 3 9.90 6.40 -15.79
CA LYS A 3 9.94 7.11 -14.51
C LYS A 3 9.16 6.37 -13.44
N VAL A 4 9.56 6.59 -12.19
CA VAL A 4 8.82 6.13 -11.00
C VAL A 4 8.37 7.36 -10.22
N ILE A 5 7.08 7.52 -10.07
CA ILE A 5 6.47 8.66 -9.40
C ILE A 5 5.69 8.15 -8.19
N GLY A 6 5.98 8.70 -7.01
CA GLY A 6 5.21 8.44 -5.82
C GLY A 6 4.00 9.35 -5.75
N LEU A 7 2.83 8.77 -5.55
CA LEU A 7 1.57 9.50 -5.38
C LEU A 7 1.07 9.27 -3.96
N THR A 8 0.91 10.33 -3.19
CA THR A 8 0.44 10.25 -1.82
C THR A 8 -0.73 11.20 -1.57
N GLY A 9 -1.44 10.98 -0.48
CA GLY A 9 -2.61 11.78 -0.11
C GLY A 9 -3.59 10.94 0.69
N GLY A 10 -4.54 11.59 1.34
CA GLY A 10 -5.59 10.92 2.09
C GLY A 10 -6.68 10.37 1.16
N ILE A 11 -7.50 9.47 1.68
CA ILE A 11 -8.59 8.82 0.92
C ILE A 11 -9.55 9.84 0.33
N ALA A 12 -9.83 10.93 1.05
CA ALA A 12 -10.79 11.95 0.65
C ALA A 12 -10.18 13.07 -0.22
N THR A 13 -8.95 12.90 -0.73
CA THR A 13 -8.22 13.97 -1.42
C THR A 13 -8.33 13.94 -2.95
N GLY A 14 -8.99 12.95 -3.53
CA GLY A 14 -9.06 12.78 -4.98
C GLY A 14 -7.88 12.01 -5.58
N LYS A 15 -7.06 11.38 -4.75
CA LYS A 15 -5.89 10.59 -5.19
C LYS A 15 -6.30 9.50 -6.19
N SER A 16 -7.42 8.82 -5.94
CA SER A 16 -7.93 7.77 -6.83
C SER A 16 -8.28 8.31 -8.21
N THR A 17 -8.85 9.52 -8.29
CA THR A 17 -9.15 10.16 -9.57
C THR A 17 -7.89 10.45 -10.35
N VAL A 18 -6.84 10.94 -9.68
CA VAL A 18 -5.55 11.20 -10.31
C VAL A 18 -4.91 9.90 -10.82
N SER A 19 -4.94 8.83 -10.02
CA SER A 19 -4.45 7.51 -10.43
C SER A 19 -5.16 7.02 -11.67
N GLU A 20 -6.48 7.14 -11.73
CA GLU A 20 -7.26 6.73 -12.90
C GLU A 20 -6.89 7.51 -14.16
N LEU A 21 -6.71 8.83 -14.04
CA LEU A 21 -6.29 9.67 -15.16
C LEU A 21 -4.91 9.26 -15.66
N LEU A 22 -3.96 9.04 -14.76
CA LEU A 22 -2.60 8.65 -15.13
C LEU A 22 -2.59 7.28 -15.80
N THR A 23 -3.42 6.35 -15.33
CA THR A 23 -3.57 5.05 -15.96
C THR A 23 -4.07 5.19 -17.39
N ALA A 24 -5.00 6.12 -17.65
CA ALA A 24 -5.50 6.41 -18.99
C ALA A 24 -4.42 6.95 -19.91
N PHE A 25 -3.37 7.58 -19.37
CA PHE A 25 -2.22 8.06 -20.14
C PHE A 25 -1.10 7.02 -20.30
N GLY A 26 -1.33 5.76 -19.87
CA GLY A 26 -0.39 4.69 -20.09
C GLY A 26 0.54 4.38 -18.91
N PHE A 27 0.37 5.05 -17.78
CA PHE A 27 1.11 4.71 -16.57
C PHE A 27 0.57 3.41 -15.96
N LYS A 28 1.45 2.65 -15.32
CA LYS A 28 1.05 1.50 -14.51
C LYS A 28 1.07 1.90 -13.03
N VAL A 29 0.07 1.47 -12.29
CA VAL A 29 -0.08 1.83 -10.88
C VAL A 29 0.29 0.65 -10.00
N VAL A 30 1.19 0.89 -9.04
CA VAL A 30 1.49 -0.04 -7.96
C VAL A 30 0.88 0.55 -6.69
N ASP A 31 -0.14 -0.13 -6.17
CA ASP A 31 -0.98 0.37 -5.07
C ASP A 31 -0.59 -0.32 -3.77
N ALA A 32 -0.20 0.47 -2.77
CA ALA A 32 0.21 -0.06 -1.47
C ALA A 32 -0.92 -0.76 -0.72
N ASP A 33 -2.17 -0.28 -0.86
CA ASP A 33 -3.32 -0.93 -0.21
C ASP A 33 -3.59 -2.31 -0.81
N ILE A 34 -3.47 -2.43 -2.13
CA ILE A 34 -3.60 -3.72 -2.81
C ILE A 34 -2.45 -4.65 -2.40
N ALA A 35 -1.22 -4.14 -2.35
CA ALA A 35 -0.07 -4.92 -1.90
C ALA A 35 -0.23 -5.39 -0.45
N ALA A 36 -0.78 -4.55 0.43
CA ALA A 36 -1.05 -4.92 1.82
C ALA A 36 -2.07 -6.07 1.91
N ARG A 37 -3.09 -6.05 1.07
CA ARG A 37 -4.07 -7.15 1.01
C ARG A 37 -3.43 -8.44 0.51
N LYS A 38 -2.56 -8.35 -0.49
CA LYS A 38 -1.82 -9.51 -1.00
C LYS A 38 -0.87 -10.08 0.05
N ALA A 39 -0.26 -9.22 0.86
CA ALA A 39 0.69 -9.63 1.89
C ALA A 39 0.08 -10.58 2.93
N VAL A 40 -1.21 -10.44 3.22
CA VAL A 40 -1.94 -11.24 4.20
C VAL A 40 -3.07 -12.06 3.57
N ALA A 41 -3.00 -12.32 2.28
CA ALA A 41 -3.97 -13.14 1.57
C ALA A 41 -3.90 -14.60 2.05
N LYS A 42 -5.00 -15.32 1.83
CA LYS A 42 -5.09 -16.74 2.17
C LYS A 42 -3.91 -17.52 1.58
N GLY A 43 -3.27 -18.33 2.41
CA GLY A 43 -2.16 -19.17 1.99
C GLY A 43 -0.80 -18.50 1.97
N THR A 44 -0.69 -17.24 2.39
CA THR A 44 0.59 -16.53 2.40
C THR A 44 1.33 -16.71 3.72
N LYS A 45 2.66 -16.50 3.66
CA LYS A 45 3.50 -16.48 4.88
C LYS A 45 3.13 -15.30 5.78
N GLY A 46 2.73 -14.16 5.20
CA GLY A 46 2.29 -13.01 5.98
C GLY A 46 1.09 -13.33 6.85
N LEU A 47 0.12 -14.04 6.31
CA LEU A 47 -1.06 -14.46 7.08
C LEU A 47 -0.69 -15.43 8.19
N GLU A 48 0.25 -16.36 7.94
CA GLU A 48 0.75 -17.26 8.97
C GLU A 48 1.45 -16.52 10.11
N GLN A 49 2.22 -15.49 9.79
CA GLN A 49 2.86 -14.65 10.80
C GLN A 49 1.83 -13.87 11.61
N VAL A 50 0.77 -13.38 10.98
CA VAL A 50 -0.33 -12.71 11.68
C VAL A 50 -1.02 -13.69 12.63
N ARG A 51 -1.28 -14.92 12.19
CA ARG A 51 -1.87 -15.93 13.05
C ARG A 51 -0.98 -16.24 14.25
N ALA A 52 0.32 -16.35 14.04
CA ALA A 52 1.27 -16.60 15.12
C ALA A 52 1.31 -15.47 16.16
N ALA A 53 1.15 -14.23 15.71
CA ALA A 53 1.19 -13.04 16.57
C ALA A 53 -0.14 -12.75 17.28
N PHE A 54 -1.27 -13.01 16.61
CA PHE A 54 -2.60 -12.61 17.08
C PHE A 54 -3.51 -13.79 17.47
N GLY A 55 -3.10 -15.02 17.18
CA GLY A 55 -3.85 -16.22 17.48
C GLY A 55 -4.79 -16.67 16.36
N ASP A 56 -5.36 -17.85 16.54
CA ASP A 56 -6.24 -18.46 15.55
C ASP A 56 -7.51 -17.65 15.29
N SER A 57 -7.96 -16.87 16.28
CA SER A 57 -9.13 -15.99 16.12
C SER A 57 -8.91 -14.89 15.08
N ALA A 58 -7.67 -14.62 14.70
CA ALA A 58 -7.35 -13.66 13.63
C ALA A 58 -7.66 -14.19 12.22
N ILE A 59 -7.99 -15.47 12.10
CA ILE A 59 -8.27 -16.14 10.83
C ILE A 59 -9.74 -16.54 10.79
N THR A 60 -10.44 -16.21 9.71
CA THR A 60 -11.84 -16.58 9.52
C THR A 60 -11.98 -18.07 9.19
N GLU A 61 -13.22 -18.56 9.19
CA GLU A 61 -13.51 -19.95 8.79
C GLU A 61 -13.09 -20.24 7.35
N GLU A 62 -13.13 -19.23 6.49
CA GLU A 62 -12.70 -19.32 5.08
C GLU A 62 -11.18 -19.32 4.94
N GLY A 63 -10.43 -19.10 6.02
CA GLY A 63 -8.98 -19.07 5.98
C GLY A 63 -8.38 -17.73 5.61
N GLU A 64 -9.14 -16.66 5.73
CA GLU A 64 -8.71 -15.30 5.46
C GLU A 64 -8.47 -14.54 6.76
N MET A 65 -7.72 -13.42 6.70
CA MET A 65 -7.54 -12.56 7.86
C MET A 65 -8.87 -11.92 8.29
N ASP A 66 -9.22 -12.05 9.56
CA ASP A 66 -10.38 -11.38 10.12
C ASP A 66 -10.03 -9.91 10.40
N ARG A 67 -10.31 -9.05 9.45
CA ARG A 67 -9.96 -7.63 9.50
C ARG A 67 -10.63 -6.89 10.63
N LYS A 68 -11.88 -7.26 10.94
CA LYS A 68 -12.62 -6.63 12.02
C LYS A 68 -11.99 -6.96 13.37
N TYR A 69 -11.67 -8.23 13.60
CA TYR A 69 -11.01 -8.69 14.82
C TYR A 69 -9.66 -8.02 15.01
N ILE A 70 -8.83 -8.05 13.98
CA ILE A 70 -7.50 -7.41 14.01
C ILE A 70 -7.64 -5.90 14.18
N GLY A 71 -8.57 -5.26 13.48
CA GLY A 71 -8.81 -3.83 13.59
C GLY A 71 -9.17 -3.40 15.00
N GLU A 72 -10.00 -4.15 15.70
CA GLU A 72 -10.37 -3.86 17.09
C GLU A 72 -9.17 -3.98 18.03
N ILE A 73 -8.32 -5.00 17.84
CA ILE A 73 -7.12 -5.18 18.65
C ILE A 73 -6.15 -4.03 18.44
N VAL A 74 -5.82 -3.70 17.20
CA VAL A 74 -4.81 -2.65 16.92
C VAL A 74 -5.31 -1.26 17.26
N PHE A 75 -6.63 -1.03 17.21
CA PHE A 75 -7.21 0.24 17.63
C PHE A 75 -7.02 0.47 19.14
N ASN A 76 -7.17 -0.57 19.94
CA ASN A 76 -7.09 -0.47 21.41
C ASN A 76 -5.69 -0.72 21.98
N HIS A 77 -4.78 -1.28 21.18
CA HIS A 77 -3.44 -1.67 21.63
C HIS A 77 -2.38 -1.20 20.63
N PRO A 78 -1.78 0.00 20.85
CA PRO A 78 -0.75 0.54 19.94
C PRO A 78 0.44 -0.41 19.72
N GLU A 79 0.82 -1.17 20.75
CA GLU A 79 1.90 -2.15 20.64
C GLU A 79 1.56 -3.28 19.67
N LYS A 80 0.29 -3.68 19.58
CA LYS A 80 -0.18 -4.67 18.63
C LYS A 80 -0.21 -4.13 17.21
N ARG A 81 -0.51 -2.85 17.06
CA ARG A 81 -0.45 -2.18 15.76
C ARG A 81 0.99 -2.18 15.23
N LEU A 82 1.96 -1.87 16.10
CA LEU A 82 3.38 -1.91 15.71
C LEU A 82 3.80 -3.32 15.32
N GLU A 83 3.36 -4.33 16.05
CA GLU A 83 3.65 -5.72 15.74
C GLU A 83 3.08 -6.13 14.38
N LEU A 84 1.84 -5.74 14.09
CA LEU A 84 1.22 -6.00 12.78
C LEU A 84 2.00 -5.29 11.66
N ASN A 85 2.37 -4.04 11.86
CA ASN A 85 3.14 -3.28 10.89
C ASN A 85 4.51 -3.90 10.63
N ASP A 86 5.18 -4.41 11.67
CA ASP A 86 6.48 -5.07 11.53
C ASP A 86 6.38 -6.36 10.70
N ILE A 87 5.23 -7.01 10.71
CA ILE A 87 4.97 -8.20 9.87
C ILE A 87 4.66 -7.77 8.44
N VAL A 88 3.77 -6.82 8.27
CA VAL A 88 3.17 -6.49 6.96
C VAL A 88 4.05 -5.58 6.11
N HIS A 89 4.66 -4.55 6.69
CA HIS A 89 5.40 -3.55 5.91
C HIS A 89 6.56 -4.11 5.08
N PRO A 90 7.40 -5.03 5.60
CA PRO A 90 8.46 -5.60 4.76
C PRO A 90 7.92 -6.37 3.56
N ILE A 91 6.80 -7.08 3.75
CA ILE A 91 6.18 -7.86 2.69
C ILE A 91 5.55 -6.94 1.65
N VAL A 92 4.90 -5.87 2.09
CA VAL A 92 4.33 -4.86 1.19
C VAL A 92 5.42 -4.23 0.32
N ARG A 93 6.54 -3.85 0.93
CA ARG A 93 7.67 -3.26 0.19
C ARG A 93 8.21 -4.23 -0.86
N GLU A 94 8.35 -5.50 -0.52
CA GLU A 94 8.81 -6.53 -1.45
C GLU A 94 7.85 -6.69 -2.62
N ILE A 95 6.54 -6.78 -2.36
CA ILE A 95 5.52 -6.91 -3.41
C ILE A 95 5.55 -5.70 -4.34
N MET A 96 5.58 -4.49 -3.77
CA MET A 96 5.59 -3.26 -4.56
C MET A 96 6.85 -3.14 -5.40
N GLU A 97 8.00 -3.50 -4.84
CA GLU A 97 9.26 -3.46 -5.57
C GLU A 97 9.27 -4.44 -6.74
N GLU A 98 8.78 -5.64 -6.55
CA GLU A 98 8.66 -6.64 -7.62
C GLU A 98 7.74 -6.16 -8.74
N GLU A 99 6.57 -5.61 -8.40
CA GLU A 99 5.63 -5.08 -9.38
C GLU A 99 6.23 -3.89 -10.13
N LYS A 100 6.89 -2.98 -9.41
CA LYS A 100 7.56 -1.83 -10.00
C LYS A 100 8.60 -2.27 -11.04
N GLN A 101 9.49 -3.17 -10.66
CA GLN A 101 10.54 -3.64 -11.55
C GLN A 101 9.97 -4.36 -12.77
N SER A 102 8.92 -5.14 -12.58
CA SER A 102 8.25 -5.82 -13.68
C SER A 102 7.73 -4.82 -14.73
N TYR A 103 7.06 -3.76 -14.29
CA TYR A 103 6.55 -2.74 -15.21
C TYR A 103 7.66 -1.94 -15.87
N LEU A 104 8.70 -1.57 -15.11
CA LEU A 104 9.84 -0.85 -15.67
C LEU A 104 10.56 -1.66 -16.73
N ASN A 105 10.72 -2.96 -16.51
CA ASN A 105 11.33 -3.86 -17.48
C ASN A 105 10.52 -3.98 -18.76
N GLN A 106 9.22 -3.75 -18.70
CA GLN A 106 8.33 -3.71 -19.87
C GLN A 106 8.31 -2.34 -20.55
N GLY A 107 8.99 -1.35 -20.00
CA GLY A 107 9.09 0.00 -20.56
C GLY A 107 8.00 0.97 -20.11
N TYR A 108 7.24 0.63 -19.08
CA TYR A 108 6.17 1.50 -18.56
C TYR A 108 6.72 2.46 -17.50
N ASP A 109 6.16 3.66 -17.48
CA ASP A 109 6.27 4.56 -16.32
C ASP A 109 5.37 4.03 -15.20
N VAL A 110 5.83 4.15 -13.97
CA VAL A 110 5.15 3.58 -12.80
C VAL A 110 4.74 4.67 -11.83
N ILE A 111 3.50 4.57 -11.37
CA ILE A 111 2.98 5.36 -10.25
C ILE A 111 2.95 4.46 -9.02
N MET A 112 3.66 4.87 -7.97
CA MET A 112 3.61 4.22 -6.67
C MET A 112 2.54 4.93 -5.85
N ASP A 113 1.37 4.32 -5.72
CA ASP A 113 0.25 4.87 -4.96
C ASP A 113 0.43 4.50 -3.48
N ILE A 114 0.88 5.46 -2.68
CA ILE A 114 1.35 5.25 -1.32
C ILE A 114 0.49 6.06 -0.35
N PRO A 115 -0.20 5.41 0.61
CA PRO A 115 -0.88 6.13 1.69
C PRO A 115 0.13 6.92 2.53
N LEU A 116 -0.33 8.00 3.16
CA LEU A 116 0.53 8.82 4.02
C LEU A 116 1.26 8.02 5.09
N LEU A 117 0.65 6.95 5.60
CA LEU A 117 1.26 6.08 6.62
C LEU A 117 2.55 5.39 6.14
N PHE A 118 2.70 5.18 4.84
CA PHE A 118 3.85 4.49 4.25
C PHE A 118 4.85 5.45 3.61
N GLU A 119 4.55 6.75 3.58
CA GLU A 119 5.35 7.75 2.87
C GLU A 119 6.82 7.71 3.27
N ASN A 120 7.10 7.72 4.58
CA ASN A 120 8.47 7.72 5.08
C ASN A 120 9.26 6.46 4.75
N GLU A 121 8.58 5.33 4.61
CA GLU A 121 9.22 4.04 4.34
C GLU A 121 9.50 3.83 2.85
N LEU A 122 8.65 4.37 1.98
CA LEU A 122 8.70 4.09 0.56
C LEU A 122 9.21 5.26 -0.28
N GLN A 123 9.43 6.42 0.32
CA GLN A 123 9.88 7.63 -0.35
C GLN A 123 11.15 7.43 -1.16
N ASN A 124 12.08 6.64 -0.67
CA ASN A 124 13.36 6.38 -1.33
C ASN A 124 13.25 5.45 -2.55
N THR A 125 12.08 4.85 -2.78
CA THR A 125 11.88 3.91 -3.89
C THR A 125 11.35 4.60 -5.15
N VAL A 126 11.13 5.91 -5.09
CA VAL A 126 10.55 6.70 -6.18
C VAL A 126 11.44 7.89 -6.54
N GLU A 127 11.34 8.35 -7.77
CA GLU A 127 12.10 9.51 -8.27
C GLU A 127 11.43 10.83 -7.90
N GLU A 128 10.11 10.85 -7.87
CA GLU A 128 9.31 12.03 -7.54
C GLU A 128 8.17 11.63 -6.62
N VAL A 129 7.78 12.53 -5.72
CA VAL A 129 6.61 12.36 -4.86
C VAL A 129 5.62 13.47 -5.14
N TRP A 130 4.40 13.10 -5.46
CA TRP A 130 3.30 14.03 -5.68
C TRP A 130 2.27 13.89 -4.56
N LEU A 131 1.95 14.99 -3.92
CA LEU A 131 0.91 15.07 -2.91
C LEU A 131 -0.39 15.53 -3.55
N VAL A 132 -1.45 14.74 -3.38
CA VAL A 132 -2.80 15.10 -3.82
C VAL A 132 -3.59 15.55 -2.60
N TYR A 133 -4.18 16.73 -2.68
CA TYR A 133 -5.03 17.23 -1.60
C TYR A 133 -6.30 17.87 -2.16
N THR A 134 -7.34 17.91 -1.33
CA THR A 134 -8.66 18.37 -1.72
C THR A 134 -8.78 19.88 -1.43
N SER A 135 -9.28 20.60 -2.41
CA SER A 135 -9.89 21.89 -2.24
C SER A 135 -11.15 21.86 -3.13
N GLU A 136 -11.72 22.97 -3.48
CA GLU A 136 -12.85 22.99 -4.43
C GLU A 136 -12.46 22.38 -5.77
N SER A 137 -11.18 22.31 -6.08
CA SER A 137 -10.63 21.58 -7.21
C SER A 137 -9.51 20.67 -6.71
N ILE A 138 -9.28 19.54 -7.40
CA ILE A 138 -8.17 18.64 -7.10
C ILE A 138 -6.87 19.39 -7.34
N GLN A 139 -5.99 19.39 -6.35
CA GLN A 139 -4.67 20.00 -6.45
C GLN A 139 -3.59 18.94 -6.24
N ILE A 140 -2.51 19.09 -6.99
CA ILE A 140 -1.35 18.21 -6.91
C ILE A 140 -0.14 19.07 -6.62
N GLU A 141 0.59 18.73 -5.58
CA GLU A 141 1.83 19.41 -5.21
C GLU A 141 3.01 18.44 -5.34
N ARG A 142 4.05 18.88 -5.99
CA ARG A 142 5.30 18.14 -6.09
C ARG A 142 6.14 18.43 -4.85
N LEU A 143 6.46 17.39 -4.13
CA LEU A 143 7.25 17.48 -2.90
C LEU A 143 8.75 17.32 -3.16
#